data_602af695806b04738ab1875eba73b8aa
#
_entry.id   602af695806b04738ab1875eba73b8aa
#
_cell.length_a   1.000
_cell.length_b   1.000
_cell.length_c   1.000
_cell.angle_alpha   90.00
_cell.angle_beta   90.00
_cell.angle_gamma   90.00
#
_symmetry.space_group_name_H-M   'P 1'
#
loop_
_entity.id
_entity.type
_entity.pdbx_description
1 polymer ?
#
loop_
_entity_poly.entity_id
_entity_poly.type
_entity_poly.pdbx_seq_one_letter_code
_entity_poly.pdbx_strand_id
1 'polypeptide(L)'
;MKMSKNVDGVKVQNQGDLVIYNGHKYQYNKDITSILFMGVDRDKINTDEEYLKKHGAGQSDTLFLAAVNTSTGKISLINVPRDIMAYVKTYDENGKYSGRKLRQLCLAYAYGDGKAKSCKNAVDAVSKVLYGIPIDSYMSINLSAISVLNDAVGGVNVQVIGDLTSVDPTLKEGANVTLLGGQAETYVRSREFDPL
;
A
#
# COMPACT_ATOMS: atom_id res chain seq x y z
N MET A 1 -21.72 -16.99 -2.83
CA MET A 1 -21.56 -16.53 -4.23
C MET A 1 -20.23 -17.08 -4.75
N LYS A 2 -20.26 -18.06 -5.65
CA LYS A 2 -19.05 -18.67 -6.19
C LYS A 2 -18.40 -17.70 -7.19
N MET A 3 -17.24 -17.15 -6.90
CA MET A 3 -16.45 -16.45 -7.89
C MET A 3 -15.41 -17.43 -8.46
N SER A 4 -15.64 -17.88 -9.68
CA SER A 4 -14.60 -18.51 -10.50
C SER A 4 -13.93 -17.40 -11.30
N LYS A 5 -12.64 -17.14 -11.08
CA LYS A 5 -11.83 -16.27 -11.95
C LYS A 5 -10.81 -17.14 -12.66
N ASN A 6 -10.81 -17.11 -13.99
CA ASN A 6 -9.70 -17.55 -14.80
C ASN A 6 -8.71 -16.39 -14.91
N VAL A 7 -7.53 -16.54 -14.39
CA VAL A 7 -6.37 -15.69 -14.67
C VAL A 7 -5.35 -16.62 -15.33
N ASP A 8 -4.99 -16.33 -16.58
CA ASP A 8 -3.99 -17.07 -17.36
C ASP A 8 -4.12 -18.61 -17.36
N GLY A 9 -5.35 -19.10 -17.54
CA GLY A 9 -5.62 -20.54 -17.59
C GLY A 9 -5.72 -21.23 -16.21
N VAL A 10 -5.51 -20.51 -15.13
CA VAL A 10 -5.60 -21.04 -13.77
C VAL A 10 -7.01 -20.87 -13.22
N LYS A 11 -7.67 -21.96 -12.88
CA LYS A 11 -8.97 -21.96 -12.20
C LYS A 11 -8.76 -21.82 -10.70
N VAL A 12 -9.10 -20.64 -10.16
CA VAL A 12 -9.16 -20.42 -8.72
C VAL A 12 -10.61 -20.49 -8.25
N GLN A 13 -10.89 -21.42 -7.36
CA GLN A 13 -12.20 -21.54 -6.70
C GLN A 13 -12.04 -21.16 -5.24
N ASN A 14 -12.70 -20.07 -4.82
CA ASN A 14 -12.78 -19.71 -3.41
C ASN A 14 -14.08 -20.29 -2.83
N GLN A 15 -13.96 -21.14 -1.82
CA GLN A 15 -15.06 -21.76 -1.06
C GLN A 15 -14.89 -21.41 0.43
N GLY A 16 -15.11 -20.15 0.79
CA GLY A 16 -14.83 -19.68 2.15
C GLY A 16 -13.31 -19.64 2.41
N ASP A 17 -12.84 -20.42 3.39
CA ASP A 17 -11.43 -20.49 3.77
C ASP A 17 -10.57 -21.38 2.84
N LEU A 18 -11.17 -21.98 1.82
CA LEU A 18 -10.50 -22.89 0.90
C LEU A 18 -10.28 -22.27 -0.46
N VAL A 19 -9.04 -22.22 -0.92
CA VAL A 19 -8.63 -21.79 -2.27
C VAL A 19 -8.05 -22.99 -3.03
N ILE A 20 -8.53 -23.23 -4.23
CA ILE A 20 -7.94 -24.22 -5.14
C ILE A 20 -7.12 -23.47 -6.19
N TYR A 21 -5.83 -23.74 -6.21
CA TYR A 21 -4.88 -23.16 -7.16
C TYR A 21 -4.05 -24.26 -7.82
N ASN A 22 -4.02 -24.31 -9.14
CA ASN A 22 -3.35 -25.37 -9.91
C ASN A 22 -3.67 -26.81 -9.42
N GLY A 23 -4.93 -27.07 -9.07
CA GLY A 23 -5.38 -28.38 -8.57
C GLY A 23 -5.04 -28.66 -7.11
N HIS A 24 -4.24 -27.84 -6.46
CA HIS A 24 -3.91 -27.95 -5.05
C HIS A 24 -4.90 -27.17 -4.17
N LYS A 25 -5.22 -27.77 -3.03
CA LYS A 25 -6.11 -27.15 -2.03
C LYS A 25 -5.27 -26.38 -1.02
N TYR A 26 -5.57 -25.11 -0.83
CA TYR A 26 -4.95 -24.25 0.17
C TYR A 26 -6.02 -23.78 1.15
N GLN A 27 -5.73 -23.80 2.42
CA GLN A 27 -6.59 -23.26 3.47
C GLN A 27 -5.92 -22.05 4.10
N TYR A 28 -6.73 -21.04 4.44
CA TYR A 28 -6.23 -19.88 5.18
C TYR A 28 -5.68 -20.32 6.54
N ASN A 29 -4.44 -19.94 6.82
CA ASN A 29 -3.81 -20.26 8.09
C ASN A 29 -4.30 -19.25 9.15
N LYS A 30 -5.04 -19.72 10.16
CA LYS A 30 -5.60 -18.90 11.24
C LYS A 30 -4.57 -18.30 12.18
N ASP A 31 -3.34 -18.82 12.17
CA ASP A 31 -2.22 -18.26 12.93
C ASP A 31 -1.60 -17.04 12.22
N ILE A 32 -2.07 -16.69 11.03
CA ILE A 32 -1.60 -15.50 10.31
C ILE A 32 -2.53 -14.33 10.60
N THR A 33 -1.95 -13.26 11.15
CA THR A 33 -2.58 -11.93 11.18
C THR A 33 -2.03 -11.10 10.02
N SER A 34 -2.92 -10.57 9.20
CA SER A 34 -2.56 -9.80 8.00
C SER A 34 -2.84 -8.31 8.21
N ILE A 35 -1.84 -7.48 7.94
CA ILE A 35 -1.91 -6.03 8.11
C ILE A 35 -1.52 -5.36 6.80
N LEU A 36 -2.42 -4.57 6.22
CA LEU A 36 -2.13 -3.77 5.02
C LEU A 36 -1.53 -2.43 5.41
N PHE A 37 -0.31 -2.17 4.97
CA PHE A 37 0.34 -0.87 5.10
C PHE A 37 0.20 -0.08 3.80
N MET A 38 -0.12 1.20 3.93
CA MET A 38 -0.35 2.13 2.82
C MET A 38 0.43 3.40 3.03
N GLY A 39 1.31 3.74 2.09
CA GLY A 39 1.95 5.06 2.00
C GLY A 39 1.13 5.95 1.06
N VAL A 40 0.66 7.10 1.56
CA VAL A 40 -0.20 8.01 0.82
C VAL A 40 0.58 9.25 0.38
N ASP A 41 0.42 9.65 -0.88
CA ASP A 41 1.12 10.74 -1.57
C ASP A 41 0.65 12.14 -1.11
N ARG A 42 0.43 12.33 0.19
CA ARG A 42 0.01 13.60 0.78
C ARG A 42 0.90 13.96 1.96
N ASP A 43 1.23 15.23 2.07
CA ASP A 43 1.97 15.73 3.25
C ASP A 43 1.09 15.70 4.50
N LYS A 44 -0.21 15.99 4.34
CA LYS A 44 -1.20 15.95 5.42
C LYS A 44 -2.51 15.32 4.95
N ILE A 45 -3.18 14.63 5.85
CA ILE A 45 -4.53 14.15 5.62
C ILE A 45 -5.46 15.37 5.65
N ASN A 46 -6.05 15.68 4.50
CA ASN A 46 -7.11 16.69 4.41
C ASN A 46 -8.47 15.99 4.43
N THR A 47 -9.37 16.52 5.26
CA THR A 47 -10.71 15.97 5.47
C THR A 47 -11.83 16.95 5.14
N ASP A 48 -11.46 18.11 4.60
CA ASP A 48 -12.40 19.08 4.07
C ASP A 48 -13.09 18.53 2.81
N GLU A 49 -14.43 18.55 2.80
CA GLU A 49 -15.20 17.93 1.73
C GLU A 49 -15.01 18.65 0.38
N GLU A 50 -14.88 19.96 0.37
CA GLU A 50 -14.69 20.74 -0.84
C GLU A 50 -13.29 20.47 -1.42
N TYR A 51 -12.29 20.42 -0.54
CA TYR A 51 -10.93 20.01 -0.93
C TYR A 51 -10.92 18.62 -1.53
N LEU A 52 -11.56 17.64 -0.88
CA LEU A 52 -11.61 16.24 -1.34
C LEU A 52 -12.34 16.11 -2.67
N LYS A 53 -13.41 16.86 -2.90
CA LYS A 53 -14.11 16.88 -4.20
C LYS A 53 -13.22 17.39 -5.32
N LYS A 54 -12.38 18.38 -5.05
CA LYS A 54 -11.50 19.01 -6.05
C LYS A 54 -10.19 18.22 -6.27
N HIS A 55 -9.59 17.68 -5.21
CA HIS A 55 -8.23 17.14 -5.23
C HIS A 55 -8.15 15.64 -4.93
N GLY A 56 -9.26 15.01 -4.52
CA GLY A 56 -9.29 13.63 -4.04
C GLY A 56 -8.54 13.43 -2.71
N ALA A 57 -8.58 12.22 -2.19
CA ALA A 57 -7.98 11.85 -0.91
C ALA A 57 -6.46 11.55 -0.97
N GLY A 58 -5.86 11.64 -2.16
CA GLY A 58 -4.51 11.15 -2.43
C GLY A 58 -4.51 9.71 -2.91
N GLN A 59 -3.35 9.20 -3.32
CA GLN A 59 -3.19 7.84 -3.81
C GLN A 59 -2.35 7.05 -2.83
N SER A 60 -2.61 5.75 -2.71
CA SER A 60 -1.74 4.84 -1.96
C SER A 60 -0.61 4.36 -2.85
N ASP A 61 0.46 5.12 -2.90
CA ASP A 61 1.61 4.87 -3.77
C ASP A 61 2.50 3.73 -3.32
N THR A 62 2.42 3.40 -2.05
CA THR A 62 3.10 2.23 -1.47
C THR A 62 2.07 1.34 -0.82
N LEU A 63 2.06 0.08 -1.19
CA LEU A 63 1.17 -0.93 -0.64
C LEU A 63 1.98 -2.19 -0.33
N PHE A 64 1.97 -2.65 0.90
CA PHE A 64 2.48 -3.97 1.25
C PHE A 64 1.65 -4.62 2.34
N LEU A 65 1.51 -5.93 2.24
CA LEU A 65 0.81 -6.74 3.21
C LEU A 65 1.84 -7.44 4.10
N ALA A 66 1.80 -7.16 5.39
CA ALA A 66 2.54 -7.91 6.38
C ALA A 66 1.70 -9.10 6.83
N ALA A 67 2.22 -10.32 6.64
CA ALA A 67 1.65 -11.54 7.16
C ALA A 67 2.47 -11.98 8.40
N VAL A 68 1.87 -11.81 9.57
CA VAL A 68 2.49 -12.10 10.86
C VAL A 68 2.01 -13.45 11.35
N ASN A 69 2.91 -14.43 11.43
CA ASN A 69 2.58 -15.71 12.05
C ASN A 69 2.69 -15.55 13.57
N THR A 70 1.54 -15.59 14.25
CA THR A 70 1.44 -15.35 15.68
C THR A 70 2.01 -16.49 16.54
N SER A 71 2.08 -17.71 15.96
CA SER A 71 2.65 -18.88 16.65
C SER A 71 4.18 -18.90 16.62
N THR A 72 4.80 -18.38 15.55
CA THR A 72 6.26 -18.43 15.34
C THR A 72 6.93 -17.06 15.43
N GLY A 73 6.18 -15.96 15.43
CA GLY A 73 6.69 -14.59 15.34
C GLY A 73 7.27 -14.22 13.97
N LYS A 74 7.20 -15.11 12.97
CA LYS A 74 7.71 -14.83 11.62
C LYS A 74 6.84 -13.80 10.92
N ILE A 75 7.47 -12.78 10.33
CA ILE A 75 6.82 -11.77 9.51
C ILE A 75 7.25 -11.94 8.05
N SER A 76 6.29 -12.00 7.15
CA SER A 76 6.50 -11.98 5.70
C SER A 76 5.89 -10.70 5.12
N LEU A 77 6.67 -9.96 4.32
CA LEU A 77 6.21 -8.76 3.64
C LEU A 77 5.93 -9.09 2.18
N ILE A 78 4.73 -8.78 1.72
CA ILE A 78 4.27 -8.97 0.35
C ILE A 78 4.06 -7.60 -0.27
N ASN A 79 4.93 -7.21 -1.18
CA ASN A 79 4.75 -5.98 -1.94
C ASN A 79 3.58 -6.15 -2.92
N VAL A 80 2.67 -5.18 -2.93
CA VAL A 80 1.52 -5.14 -3.84
C VAL A 80 1.71 -3.94 -4.77
N PRO A 81 2.10 -4.15 -6.05
CA PRO A 81 2.38 -3.04 -6.95
C PRO A 81 1.16 -2.14 -7.14
N ARG A 82 1.35 -0.84 -6.97
CA ARG A 82 0.29 0.17 -7.00
C ARG A 82 -0.43 0.26 -8.35
N ASP A 83 0.25 -0.10 -9.43
CA ASP A 83 -0.23 0.05 -10.80
C ASP A 83 -1.02 -1.18 -11.30
N ILE A 84 -1.17 -2.21 -10.48
CA ILE A 84 -2.02 -3.36 -10.81
C ILE A 84 -3.44 -2.86 -11.12
N MET A 85 -3.98 -3.32 -12.24
CA MET A 85 -5.37 -3.06 -12.60
C MET A 85 -6.32 -3.92 -11.77
N ALA A 86 -7.17 -3.28 -10.98
CA ALA A 86 -8.10 -3.92 -10.06
C ALA A 86 -9.52 -3.33 -10.18
N TYR A 87 -10.53 -4.10 -9.81
CA TYR A 87 -11.89 -3.59 -9.69
C TYR A 87 -12.06 -2.85 -8.38
N VAL A 88 -11.85 -1.53 -8.41
CA VAL A 88 -11.97 -0.64 -7.26
C VAL A 88 -13.39 -0.09 -7.13
N LYS A 89 -13.83 0.19 -5.91
CA LYS A 89 -15.09 0.87 -5.64
C LYS A 89 -15.03 2.29 -6.17
N THR A 90 -16.10 2.72 -6.84
CA THR A 90 -16.29 4.09 -7.29
C THR A 90 -17.55 4.69 -6.72
N TYR A 91 -17.60 6.01 -6.66
CA TYR A 91 -18.69 6.78 -6.08
C TYR A 91 -19.09 7.87 -7.08
N ASP A 92 -20.34 8.31 -7.03
CA ASP A 92 -20.83 9.45 -7.79
C ASP A 92 -20.45 10.78 -7.10
N GLU A 93 -20.81 11.89 -7.72
CA GLU A 93 -20.57 13.27 -7.22
C GLU A 93 -21.20 13.56 -5.85
N ASN A 94 -22.21 12.78 -5.45
CA ASN A 94 -22.83 12.86 -4.14
C ASN A 94 -22.20 11.90 -3.11
N GLY A 95 -21.11 11.21 -3.49
CA GLY A 95 -20.44 10.25 -2.63
C GLY A 95 -21.17 8.92 -2.44
N LYS A 96 -22.21 8.66 -3.24
CA LYS A 96 -22.95 7.39 -3.23
C LYS A 96 -22.21 6.35 -4.07
N TYR A 97 -22.15 5.12 -3.57
CA TYR A 97 -21.53 4.01 -4.27
C TYR A 97 -22.16 3.79 -5.66
N SER A 98 -21.35 3.85 -6.70
CA SER A 98 -21.76 3.74 -8.12
C SER A 98 -21.27 2.46 -8.80
N GLY A 99 -20.72 1.52 -8.04
CA GLY A 99 -20.23 0.24 -8.56
C GLY A 99 -18.71 0.11 -8.48
N ARG A 100 -18.16 -0.80 -9.29
CA ARG A 100 -16.72 -1.04 -9.39
C ARG A 100 -16.26 -0.79 -10.83
N LYS A 101 -15.11 -0.14 -10.96
CA LYS A 101 -14.47 0.08 -12.25
C LYS A 101 -13.05 -0.47 -12.23
N LEU A 102 -12.59 -0.96 -13.37
CA LEU A 102 -11.21 -1.38 -13.56
C LEU A 102 -10.31 -0.13 -13.55
N ARG A 103 -9.43 -0.02 -12.56
CA ARG A 103 -8.54 1.12 -12.34
C ARG A 103 -7.25 0.63 -11.70
N GLN A 104 -6.22 1.47 -11.72
CA GLN A 104 -5.01 1.22 -10.92
C GLN A 104 -5.37 1.08 -9.43
N LEU A 105 -4.68 0.18 -8.76
CA LEU A 105 -4.97 -0.19 -7.36
C LEU A 105 -4.79 1.00 -6.40
N CYS A 106 -3.79 1.87 -6.63
CA CYS A 106 -3.56 3.08 -5.83
C CYS A 106 -4.78 4.01 -5.76
N LEU A 107 -5.63 4.01 -6.80
CA LEU A 107 -6.84 4.83 -6.85
C LEU A 107 -7.96 4.33 -5.93
N ALA A 108 -7.87 3.11 -5.40
CA ALA A 108 -8.85 2.61 -4.44
C ALA A 108 -8.94 3.50 -3.19
N TYR A 109 -7.79 3.99 -2.71
CA TYR A 109 -7.72 4.94 -1.60
C TYR A 109 -8.33 6.30 -1.98
N ALA A 110 -7.99 6.79 -3.16
CA ALA A 110 -8.37 8.12 -3.64
C ALA A 110 -9.89 8.35 -3.72
N TYR A 111 -10.67 7.29 -3.97
CA TYR A 111 -12.13 7.35 -4.02
C TYR A 111 -12.82 7.35 -2.65
N GLY A 112 -12.09 7.44 -1.56
CA GLY A 112 -12.63 7.52 -0.21
C GLY A 112 -12.67 8.93 0.37
N ASP A 113 -12.51 8.99 1.68
CA ASP A 113 -12.61 10.21 2.50
C ASP A 113 -11.25 10.67 3.07
N GLY A 114 -10.15 10.09 2.61
CA GLY A 114 -8.83 10.30 3.18
C GLY A 114 -8.62 9.67 4.56
N LYS A 115 -9.62 8.94 5.07
CA LYS A 115 -9.63 8.27 6.38
C LYS A 115 -10.05 6.81 6.25
N ALA A 116 -10.94 6.37 7.13
CA ALA A 116 -11.37 4.99 7.23
C ALA A 116 -12.03 4.45 5.95
N LYS A 117 -12.81 5.26 5.23
CA LYS A 117 -13.43 4.85 3.96
C LYS A 117 -12.37 4.59 2.89
N SER A 118 -11.36 5.47 2.77
CA SER A 118 -10.22 5.30 1.86
C SER A 118 -9.46 4.02 2.16
N CYS A 119 -9.10 3.80 3.43
CA CYS A 119 -8.40 2.59 3.86
C CYS A 119 -9.21 1.32 3.56
N LYS A 120 -10.50 1.31 3.91
CA LYS A 120 -11.39 0.17 3.64
C LYS A 120 -11.58 -0.12 2.15
N ASN A 121 -11.56 0.91 1.30
CA ASN A 121 -11.58 0.72 -0.15
C ASN A 121 -10.30 0.04 -0.65
N ALA A 122 -9.14 0.47 -0.16
CA ALA A 122 -7.86 -0.13 -0.50
C ALA A 122 -7.77 -1.59 0.00
N VAL A 123 -8.15 -1.85 1.26
CA VAL A 123 -8.24 -3.21 1.83
C VAL A 123 -9.11 -4.11 0.95
N ASP A 124 -10.30 -3.65 0.58
CA ASP A 124 -11.22 -4.43 -0.28
C ASP A 124 -10.63 -4.72 -1.66
N ALA A 125 -9.91 -3.76 -2.24
CA ALA A 125 -9.29 -3.93 -3.55
C ALA A 125 -8.09 -4.88 -3.48
N VAL A 126 -7.20 -4.72 -2.49
CA VAL A 126 -6.03 -5.60 -2.27
C VAL A 126 -6.47 -7.03 -1.96
N SER A 127 -7.45 -7.21 -1.06
CA SER A 127 -8.00 -8.53 -0.77
C SER A 127 -8.46 -9.24 -2.04
N LYS A 128 -9.14 -8.52 -2.96
CA LYS A 128 -9.60 -9.10 -4.23
C LYS A 128 -8.47 -9.46 -5.20
N VAL A 129 -7.43 -8.64 -5.26
CA VAL A 129 -6.21 -8.94 -6.05
C VAL A 129 -5.56 -10.22 -5.51
N LEU A 130 -5.57 -10.39 -4.21
CA LEU A 130 -5.02 -11.56 -3.51
C LEU A 130 -6.05 -12.68 -3.28
N TYR A 131 -6.96 -12.89 -4.25
CA TYR A 131 -7.95 -13.98 -4.25
C TYR A 131 -8.96 -13.98 -3.10
N GLY A 132 -9.19 -12.82 -2.48
CA GLY A 132 -10.17 -12.66 -1.41
C GLY A 132 -9.66 -13.08 -0.03
N ILE A 133 -8.34 -13.10 0.18
CA ILE A 133 -7.79 -13.36 1.51
C ILE A 133 -8.31 -12.30 2.50
N PRO A 134 -8.59 -12.68 3.74
CA PRO A 134 -8.92 -11.70 4.77
C PRO A 134 -7.72 -10.80 5.06
N ILE A 135 -7.99 -9.53 5.30
CA ILE A 135 -7.00 -8.55 5.80
C ILE A 135 -7.54 -8.05 7.12
N ASP A 136 -6.85 -8.39 8.21
CA ASP A 136 -7.35 -8.22 9.57
C ASP A 136 -7.26 -6.77 10.05
N SER A 137 -6.23 -6.06 9.60
CA SER A 137 -5.99 -4.68 10.00
C SER A 137 -5.33 -3.88 8.89
N TYR A 138 -5.26 -2.58 9.06
CA TYR A 138 -4.59 -1.68 8.13
C TYR A 138 -3.97 -0.49 8.84
N MET A 139 -2.93 0.07 8.22
CA MET A 139 -2.30 1.33 8.61
C MET A 139 -2.06 2.18 7.37
N SER A 140 -2.38 3.46 7.43
CA SER A 140 -2.00 4.42 6.39
C SER A 140 -1.13 5.51 7.00
N ILE A 141 -0.07 5.86 6.30
CA ILE A 141 0.85 6.94 6.64
C ILE A 141 0.94 7.93 5.48
N ASN A 142 1.11 9.18 5.80
CA ASN A 142 1.40 10.23 4.84
C ASN A 142 2.91 10.53 4.79
N LEU A 143 3.33 11.40 3.90
CA LEU A 143 4.74 11.73 3.71
C LEU A 143 5.37 12.31 4.99
N SER A 144 4.66 13.21 5.70
CA SER A 144 5.17 13.82 6.93
C SER A 144 5.39 12.84 8.08
N ALA A 145 4.79 11.64 8.03
CA ALA A 145 5.01 10.59 9.02
C ALA A 145 6.34 9.85 8.83
N ILE A 146 6.99 9.96 7.66
CA ILE A 146 8.25 9.27 7.36
C ILE A 146 9.32 9.64 8.38
N SER A 147 9.54 10.93 8.60
CA SER A 147 10.55 11.42 9.55
C SER A 147 10.27 10.93 10.97
N VAL A 148 9.01 11.01 11.41
CA VAL A 148 8.59 10.61 12.77
C VAL A 148 8.81 9.12 12.99
N LEU A 149 8.41 8.27 12.03
CA LEU A 149 8.56 6.81 12.13
C LEU A 149 10.03 6.40 12.04
N ASN A 150 10.79 7.03 11.15
CA ASN A 150 12.22 6.79 11.01
C ASN A 150 12.96 7.10 12.32
N ASP A 151 12.68 8.23 12.94
CA ASP A 151 13.31 8.63 14.19
C ASP A 151 12.89 7.74 15.36
N ALA A 152 11.64 7.28 15.37
CA ALA A 152 11.13 6.37 16.41
C ALA A 152 11.86 5.01 16.44
N VAL A 153 12.46 4.59 15.32
CA VAL A 153 13.29 3.37 15.25
C VAL A 153 14.80 3.66 15.35
N GLY A 154 15.18 4.90 15.62
CA GLY A 154 16.60 5.32 15.74
C GLY A 154 17.28 5.63 14.42
N GLY A 155 16.51 5.86 13.34
CA GLY A 155 17.00 6.10 12.00
C GLY A 155 17.25 4.82 11.20
N VAL A 156 17.36 4.98 9.89
CA VAL A 156 17.66 3.88 8.95
C VAL A 156 19.02 4.10 8.33
N ASN A 157 19.91 3.09 8.43
CA ASN A 157 21.20 3.10 7.77
C ASN A 157 21.03 2.75 6.29
N VAL A 158 21.52 3.62 5.42
CA VAL A 158 21.52 3.42 3.96
C VAL A 158 22.90 3.64 3.38
N GLN A 159 23.21 2.89 2.34
CA GLN A 159 24.27 3.28 1.42
C GLN A 159 23.64 4.09 0.29
N VAL A 160 24.06 5.32 0.13
CA VAL A 160 23.52 6.24 -0.89
C VAL A 160 23.92 5.73 -2.28
N ILE A 161 22.91 5.42 -3.11
CA ILE A 161 23.12 4.76 -4.40
C ILE A 161 23.60 5.73 -5.48
N GLY A 162 23.34 7.02 -5.32
CA GLY A 162 23.75 8.02 -6.30
C GLY A 162 23.95 9.38 -5.66
N ASP A 163 24.43 10.36 -6.43
CA ASP A 163 24.76 11.68 -5.89
C ASP A 163 23.51 12.52 -5.64
N LEU A 164 23.15 12.71 -4.37
CA LEU A 164 22.06 13.57 -3.89
C LEU A 164 22.57 14.85 -3.23
N THR A 165 23.81 15.25 -3.46
CA THR A 165 24.43 16.42 -2.82
C THR A 165 23.74 17.74 -3.18
N SER A 166 23.01 17.79 -4.29
CA SER A 166 22.16 18.94 -4.66
C SER A 166 20.99 19.15 -3.68
N VAL A 167 20.52 18.09 -3.01
CA VAL A 167 19.39 18.14 -2.06
C VAL A 167 19.89 18.14 -0.62
N ASP A 168 20.91 17.33 -0.32
CA ASP A 168 21.57 17.26 0.99
C ASP A 168 23.06 16.96 0.82
N PRO A 169 23.96 17.86 1.26
CA PRO A 169 25.42 17.70 1.06
C PRO A 169 26.03 16.44 1.68
N THR A 170 25.32 15.78 2.60
CA THR A 170 25.80 14.54 3.23
C THR A 170 25.44 13.28 2.44
N LEU A 171 24.51 13.40 1.49
CA LEU A 171 24.04 12.30 0.66
C LEU A 171 24.88 12.12 -0.61
N LYS A 172 26.17 11.89 -0.44
CA LYS A 172 27.10 11.58 -1.55
C LYS A 172 26.96 10.14 -1.98
N GLU A 173 27.11 9.88 -3.27
CA GLU A 173 27.14 8.52 -3.80
C GLU A 173 28.15 7.63 -3.04
N GLY A 174 27.71 6.43 -2.66
CA GLY A 174 28.51 5.45 -1.91
C GLY A 174 28.66 5.74 -0.41
N ALA A 175 28.22 6.90 0.08
CA ALA A 175 28.28 7.20 1.52
C ALA A 175 27.33 6.30 2.32
N ASN A 176 27.78 5.87 3.50
CA ASN A 176 26.92 5.20 4.49
C ASN A 176 26.41 6.25 5.47
N VAL A 177 25.10 6.45 5.48
CA VAL A 177 24.45 7.50 6.27
C VAL A 177 23.33 6.89 7.11
N THR A 178 23.21 7.30 8.37
CA THR A 178 22.01 7.07 9.17
C THR A 178 21.04 8.22 8.92
N LEU A 179 19.97 7.97 8.20
CA LEU A 179 18.95 8.98 7.93
C LEU A 179 18.21 9.34 9.22
N LEU A 180 18.09 10.63 9.52
CA LEU A 180 17.38 11.16 10.67
C LEU A 180 16.49 12.35 10.29
N GLY A 181 15.39 12.54 11.00
CA GLY A 181 14.47 13.66 10.81
C GLY A 181 13.99 13.80 9.36
N GLY A 182 13.96 15.04 8.87
CA GLY A 182 13.55 15.36 7.51
C GLY A 182 14.44 14.78 6.41
N GLN A 183 15.67 14.36 6.73
CA GLN A 183 16.57 13.74 5.76
C GLN A 183 16.01 12.42 5.22
N ALA A 184 15.29 11.64 6.05
CA ALA A 184 14.65 10.41 5.62
C ALA A 184 13.56 10.67 4.57
N GLU A 185 12.73 11.71 4.78
CA GLU A 185 11.73 12.13 3.79
C GLU A 185 12.39 12.64 2.53
N THR A 186 13.41 13.51 2.65
CA THR A 186 14.20 14.03 1.53
C THR A 186 14.78 12.90 0.70
N TYR A 187 15.41 11.91 1.34
CA TYR A 187 16.00 10.75 0.65
C TYR A 187 14.97 9.94 -0.13
N VAL A 188 13.81 9.64 0.48
CA VAL A 188 12.73 8.87 -0.18
C VAL A 188 12.11 9.63 -1.36
N ARG A 189 12.03 10.96 -1.27
CA ARG A 189 11.44 11.80 -2.32
C ARG A 189 12.41 12.14 -3.45
N SER A 190 13.71 12.05 -3.22
CA SER A 190 14.71 12.36 -4.23
C SER A 190 14.69 11.33 -5.36
N ARG A 191 14.45 11.80 -6.58
CA ARG A 191 14.31 10.98 -7.78
C ARG A 191 15.32 11.40 -8.86
N GLU A 192 16.39 12.10 -8.48
CA GLU A 192 17.44 12.52 -9.41
C GLU A 192 18.39 11.37 -9.73
N PHE A 193 17.81 10.26 -10.19
CA PHE A 193 18.58 9.17 -10.76
C PHE A 193 17.95 8.76 -12.05
N ASP A 194 18.33 9.44 -13.11
CA ASP A 194 18.33 8.82 -14.41
C ASP A 194 19.77 8.84 -14.96
N PRO A 195 20.52 7.77 -14.71
CA PRO A 195 21.78 7.54 -15.41
C PRO A 195 21.45 6.78 -16.70
N LEU A 196 20.60 7.34 -17.58
CA LEU A 196 20.46 6.85 -18.95
C LEU A 196 21.16 7.79 -19.93
#